data_e2cb218b4b287888b282b637200d859f
#
_entry.id   e2cb218b4b287888b282b637200d859f
#
_cell.length_a   1.000
_cell.length_b   1.000
_cell.length_c   1.000
_cell.angle_alpha   90.00
_cell.angle_beta   90.00
_cell.angle_gamma   90.00
#
_symmetry.space_group_name_H-M   'P 1'
#
loop_
_entity.id
_entity.type
_entity.pdbx_description
1 polymer ?
#
loop_
_entity_poly.entity_id
_entity_poly.type
_entity_poly.pdbx_seq_one_letter_code
_entity_poly.pdbx_strand_id
1 'polypeptide(L)'
;MGLIGANGAGKSTLMKAMLGLIPAKGKITVDETEVNQENSSRIRQCLRYVFQDSDNQMFMPTVYEDMIFGPLNYGKSRKEADQLAREALEELDLIHLKDRQNYKMSGGEKRIAAIATILAMNPKVMLMDEPSTALDPKNRRR
;
A
#
# COMPACT_ATOMS: atom_id res chain seq x y z
N MET A 1 -4.40 -1.09 14.48
CA MET A 1 -5.35 -2.13 14.89
C MET A 1 -4.95 -3.45 14.24
N GLY A 2 -4.89 -4.56 14.99
CA GLY A 2 -4.57 -5.89 14.46
C GLY A 2 -5.82 -6.74 14.33
N LEU A 3 -5.97 -7.40 13.17
CA LEU A 3 -7.02 -8.38 12.92
C LEU A 3 -6.39 -9.78 12.97
N ILE A 4 -6.71 -10.55 14.02
CA ILE A 4 -6.16 -11.88 14.28
C ILE A 4 -7.22 -12.94 14.01
N GLY A 5 -6.80 -14.05 13.40
CA GLY A 5 -7.67 -15.20 13.13
C GLY A 5 -6.93 -16.26 12.33
N ALA A 6 -7.46 -17.50 12.36
CA ALA A 6 -6.90 -18.61 11.60
C ALA A 6 -6.89 -18.33 10.07
N ASN A 7 -6.08 -19.10 9.34
CA ASN A 7 -6.13 -19.06 7.88
C ASN A 7 -7.53 -19.50 7.42
N GLY A 8 -8.10 -18.77 6.44
CA GLY A 8 -9.47 -19.01 5.98
C GLY A 8 -10.57 -18.33 6.82
N ALA A 9 -10.24 -17.64 7.92
CA ALA A 9 -11.22 -16.94 8.77
C ALA A 9 -11.87 -15.69 8.12
N GLY A 10 -11.58 -15.40 6.85
CA GLY A 10 -12.18 -14.28 6.12
C GLY A 10 -11.51 -12.92 6.29
N LYS A 11 -10.31 -12.85 6.86
CA LYS A 11 -9.57 -11.59 7.06
C LYS A 11 -9.39 -10.79 5.76
N SER A 12 -8.81 -11.43 4.74
CA SER A 12 -8.60 -10.80 3.42
C SER A 12 -9.93 -10.48 2.72
N THR A 13 -10.97 -11.28 2.94
CA THR A 13 -12.33 -11.02 2.44
C THR A 13 -12.90 -9.74 3.06
N LEU A 14 -12.76 -9.57 4.37
CA LEU A 14 -13.18 -8.35 5.06
C LEU A 14 -12.44 -7.12 4.52
N MET A 15 -11.11 -7.20 4.35
CA MET A 15 -10.32 -6.11 3.79
C MET A 15 -10.76 -5.73 2.37
N LYS A 16 -11.06 -6.72 1.53
CA LYS A 16 -11.59 -6.49 0.17
C LYS A 16 -12.98 -5.85 0.19
N ALA A 17 -13.83 -6.22 1.14
CA ALA A 17 -15.13 -5.58 1.33
C ALA A 17 -14.99 -4.11 1.77
N MET A 18 -14.04 -3.79 2.66
CA MET A 18 -13.73 -2.42 3.09
C MET A 18 -13.24 -1.54 1.94
N LEU A 19 -12.57 -2.14 0.94
CA LEU A 19 -12.14 -1.46 -0.29
C LEU A 19 -13.24 -1.32 -1.33
N GLY A 20 -14.41 -1.94 -1.10
CA GLY A 20 -15.49 -2.00 -2.09
C GLY A 20 -15.17 -2.91 -3.30
N LEU A 21 -14.21 -3.82 -3.16
CA LEU A 21 -13.82 -4.77 -4.23
C LEU A 21 -14.77 -5.96 -4.33
N ILE A 22 -15.47 -6.28 -3.25
CA ILE A 22 -16.48 -7.32 -3.19
C ILE A 22 -17.74 -6.80 -2.49
N PRO A 23 -18.92 -7.28 -2.85
CA PRO A 23 -20.15 -6.87 -2.17
C PRO A 23 -20.17 -7.35 -0.72
N ALA A 24 -20.74 -6.54 0.16
CA ALA A 24 -20.97 -6.87 1.55
C ALA A 24 -22.44 -6.65 1.91
N LYS A 25 -22.96 -7.46 2.84
CA LYS A 25 -24.27 -7.21 3.44
C LYS A 25 -24.08 -6.29 4.65
N GLY A 26 -24.91 -5.25 4.75
CA GLY A 26 -24.80 -4.24 5.81
C GLY A 26 -24.08 -2.98 5.35
N LYS A 27 -23.64 -2.15 6.28
CA LYS A 27 -23.02 -0.87 6.04
C LYS A 27 -21.56 -0.87 6.51
N ILE A 28 -20.65 -0.49 5.64
CA ILE A 28 -19.24 -0.26 5.97
C ILE A 28 -18.96 1.22 5.78
N THR A 29 -18.29 1.85 6.74
CA THR A 29 -17.82 3.24 6.63
C THR A 29 -16.32 3.30 6.89
N VAL A 30 -15.63 4.10 6.09
CA VAL A 30 -14.21 4.40 6.24
C VAL A 30 -14.06 5.92 6.27
N ASP A 31 -13.47 6.46 7.33
CA ASP A 31 -13.31 7.91 7.52
C ASP A 31 -14.63 8.66 7.25
N GLU A 32 -15.71 8.23 7.93
CA GLU A 32 -17.09 8.74 7.83
C GLU A 32 -17.73 8.60 6.43
N THR A 33 -17.04 8.01 5.47
CA THR A 33 -17.55 7.81 4.12
C THR A 33 -18.04 6.36 3.96
N GLU A 34 -19.28 6.21 3.48
CA GLU A 34 -19.85 4.88 3.21
C GLU A 34 -19.19 4.24 2.00
N VAL A 35 -18.86 2.95 2.14
CA VAL A 35 -18.27 2.14 1.07
C VAL A 35 -19.38 1.68 0.11
N ASN A 36 -19.49 2.36 -1.04
CA ASN A 36 -20.41 2.04 -2.13
C ASN A 36 -19.78 2.46 -3.48
N GLN A 37 -20.49 2.22 -4.58
CA GLN A 37 -19.99 2.55 -5.92
C GLN A 37 -19.77 4.06 -6.12
N GLU A 38 -20.65 4.90 -5.59
CA GLU A 38 -20.58 6.36 -5.73
C GLU A 38 -19.35 6.93 -5.04
N ASN A 39 -19.00 6.40 -3.87
CA ASN A 39 -17.87 6.84 -3.06
C ASN A 39 -16.56 6.10 -3.36
N SER A 40 -16.54 5.17 -4.32
CA SER A 40 -15.41 4.27 -4.56
C SER A 40 -14.09 5.01 -4.81
N SER A 41 -14.12 6.13 -5.54
CA SER A 41 -12.92 6.94 -5.80
C SER A 41 -12.38 7.57 -4.51
N ARG A 42 -13.26 8.13 -3.67
CA ARG A 42 -12.89 8.73 -2.38
C ARG A 42 -12.35 7.67 -1.40
N ILE A 43 -12.98 6.51 -1.35
CA ILE A 43 -12.51 5.38 -0.53
C ILE A 43 -11.11 4.97 -0.95
N ARG A 44 -10.82 4.82 -2.25
CA ARG A 44 -9.50 4.45 -2.75
C ARG A 44 -8.41 5.50 -2.52
N GLN A 45 -8.77 6.77 -2.39
CA GLN A 45 -7.82 7.82 -2.01
C GLN A 45 -7.47 7.76 -0.51
N CYS A 46 -8.46 7.46 0.33
CA CYS A 46 -8.30 7.39 1.78
C CYS A 46 -7.68 6.07 2.25
N LEU A 47 -8.15 4.95 1.69
CA LEU A 47 -7.82 3.60 2.11
C LEU A 47 -6.95 2.91 1.05
N ARG A 48 -5.79 2.40 1.45
CA ARG A 48 -4.87 1.64 0.60
C ARG A 48 -4.67 0.23 1.12
N TYR A 49 -4.42 -0.69 0.21
CA TYR A 49 -4.21 -2.09 0.50
C TYR A 49 -2.84 -2.54 0.04
N VAL A 50 -2.09 -3.15 0.95
CA VAL A 50 -0.82 -3.83 0.65
C VAL A 50 -1.13 -5.31 0.46
N PHE A 51 -0.96 -5.80 -0.76
CA PHE A 51 -1.19 -7.20 -1.08
C PHE A 51 -0.16 -8.12 -0.41
N GLN A 52 -0.57 -9.36 -0.12
CA GLN A 52 0.33 -10.39 0.39
C GLN A 52 1.45 -10.69 -0.60
N ASP A 53 1.13 -10.73 -1.91
CA ASP A 53 2.09 -10.88 -2.99
C ASP A 53 2.49 -9.51 -3.55
N SER A 54 3.65 -9.01 -3.11
CA SER A 54 4.20 -7.73 -3.52
C SER A 54 4.89 -7.76 -4.89
N ASP A 55 5.15 -8.94 -5.46
CA ASP A 55 5.83 -9.06 -6.76
C ASP A 55 5.03 -8.44 -7.90
N ASN A 56 3.70 -8.44 -7.77
CA ASN A 56 2.78 -7.87 -8.75
C ASN A 56 2.36 -6.42 -8.43
N GLN A 57 2.93 -5.82 -7.40
CA GLN A 57 2.53 -4.48 -6.93
C GLN A 57 3.38 -3.35 -7.51
N MET A 58 4.60 -3.69 -7.98
CA MET A 58 5.55 -2.76 -8.58
C MET A 58 5.71 -3.09 -10.07
N PHE A 59 5.44 -2.12 -10.93
CA PHE A 59 5.41 -2.31 -12.39
C PHE A 59 6.26 -1.31 -13.17
N MET A 60 6.75 -0.24 -12.52
CA MET A 60 7.66 0.71 -13.14
C MET A 60 9.12 0.19 -13.09
N PRO A 61 10.03 0.70 -13.95
CA PRO A 61 11.42 0.25 -13.98
C PRO A 61 12.16 0.40 -12.65
N THR A 62 11.92 1.49 -11.92
CA THR A 62 12.59 1.80 -10.64
C THR A 62 11.58 2.03 -9.52
N VAL A 63 12.06 1.88 -8.28
CA VAL A 63 11.28 2.19 -7.07
C VAL A 63 10.74 3.62 -7.10
N TYR A 64 11.59 4.58 -7.46
CA TYR A 64 11.20 5.99 -7.52
C TYR A 64 10.07 6.24 -8.53
N GLU A 65 10.15 5.64 -9.71
CA GLU A 65 9.12 5.79 -10.73
C GLU A 65 7.77 5.22 -10.28
N ASP A 66 7.77 4.06 -9.61
CA ASP A 66 6.57 3.52 -8.99
C ASP A 66 5.98 4.46 -7.93
N MET A 67 6.83 5.04 -7.09
CA MET A 67 6.40 5.89 -5.99
C MET A 67 5.75 7.19 -6.45
N ILE A 68 6.25 7.81 -7.51
CA ILE A 68 5.68 9.06 -8.04
C ILE A 68 4.47 8.83 -8.94
N PHE A 69 4.32 7.63 -9.51
CA PHE A 69 3.25 7.31 -10.46
C PHE A 69 1.86 7.54 -9.87
N GLY A 70 1.63 7.02 -8.66
CA GLY A 70 0.35 7.17 -7.98
C GLY A 70 -0.01 8.64 -7.71
N PRO A 71 0.81 9.42 -6.99
CA PRO A 71 0.55 10.83 -6.75
C PRO A 71 0.29 11.64 -8.02
N LEU A 72 1.07 11.41 -9.09
CA LEU A 72 0.86 12.09 -10.38
C LEU A 72 -0.51 11.76 -10.99
N ASN A 73 -0.95 10.50 -10.94
CA ASN A 73 -2.26 10.09 -11.44
C ASN A 73 -3.42 10.70 -10.65
N TYR A 74 -3.18 11.08 -9.39
CA TYR A 74 -4.16 11.78 -8.55
C TYR A 74 -4.03 13.31 -8.63
N GLY A 75 -3.32 13.82 -9.66
CA GLY A 75 -3.26 15.24 -9.97
C GLY A 75 -2.24 16.05 -9.15
N LYS A 76 -1.34 15.38 -8.43
CA LYS A 76 -0.22 16.05 -7.78
C LYS A 76 0.78 16.56 -8.81
N SER A 77 1.40 17.69 -8.53
CA SER A 77 2.53 18.17 -9.34
C SER A 77 3.74 17.26 -9.19
N ARG A 78 4.65 17.31 -10.15
CA ARG A 78 5.92 16.55 -10.08
C ARG A 78 6.70 16.84 -8.80
N LYS A 79 6.72 18.11 -8.37
CA LYS A 79 7.40 18.52 -7.14
C LYS A 79 6.77 17.92 -5.89
N GLU A 80 5.44 17.92 -5.80
CA GLU A 80 4.72 17.27 -4.69
C GLU A 80 4.94 15.76 -4.69
N ALA A 81 4.89 15.11 -5.85
CA ALA A 81 5.10 13.67 -5.97
C ALA A 81 6.54 13.29 -5.57
N ASP A 82 7.56 14.07 -5.98
CA ASP A 82 8.96 13.86 -5.57
C ASP A 82 9.12 13.99 -4.04
N GLN A 83 8.50 15.02 -3.45
CA GLN A 83 8.54 15.24 -2.00
C GLN A 83 7.93 14.07 -1.25
N LEU A 84 6.71 13.63 -1.62
CA LEU A 84 6.03 12.49 -1.00
C LEU A 84 6.83 11.20 -1.12
N ALA A 85 7.45 10.96 -2.28
CA ALA A 85 8.31 9.79 -2.48
C ALA A 85 9.55 9.81 -1.58
N ARG A 86 10.21 10.97 -1.44
CA ARG A 86 11.37 11.13 -0.55
C ARG A 86 11.00 10.93 0.92
N GLU A 87 9.94 11.58 1.39
CA GLU A 87 9.46 11.45 2.75
C GLU A 87 9.16 9.98 3.11
N ALA A 88 8.47 9.25 2.22
CA ALA A 88 8.16 7.84 2.44
C ALA A 88 9.43 6.95 2.46
N LEU A 89 10.42 7.24 1.62
CA LEU A 89 11.70 6.52 1.60
C LEU A 89 12.54 6.80 2.86
N GLU A 90 12.55 8.04 3.32
CA GLU A 90 13.27 8.44 4.54
C GLU A 90 12.63 7.83 5.78
N GLU A 91 11.29 7.86 5.88
CA GLU A 91 10.54 7.28 7.01
C GLU A 91 10.83 5.78 7.18
N LEU A 92 11.04 5.07 6.08
CA LEU A 92 11.33 3.62 6.10
C LEU A 92 12.82 3.29 6.01
N ASP A 93 13.72 4.28 6.00
CA ASP A 93 15.19 4.11 5.82
C ASP A 93 15.54 3.42 4.49
N LEU A 94 14.81 3.75 3.43
CA LEU A 94 14.91 3.13 2.10
C LEU A 94 15.45 4.04 1.01
N ILE A 95 16.02 5.20 1.35
CA ILE A 95 16.51 6.16 0.36
C ILE A 95 17.56 5.52 -0.57
N HIS A 96 18.30 4.55 -0.09
CA HIS A 96 19.30 3.78 -0.85
C HIS A 96 18.69 2.90 -1.96
N LEU A 97 17.38 2.62 -1.89
CA LEU A 97 16.65 1.86 -2.91
C LEU A 97 16.01 2.75 -3.98
N LYS A 98 16.04 4.07 -3.84
CA LYS A 98 15.32 5.01 -4.71
C LYS A 98 15.48 4.70 -6.20
N ASP A 99 16.70 4.54 -6.66
CA ASP A 99 17.03 4.33 -8.07
C ASP A 99 17.22 2.83 -8.40
N ARG A 100 16.86 1.94 -7.46
CA ARG A 100 16.98 0.50 -7.65
C ARG A 100 15.95 0.01 -8.66
N GLN A 101 16.42 -0.85 -9.55
CA GLN A 101 15.55 -1.51 -10.53
C GLN A 101 14.73 -2.61 -9.86
N ASN A 102 13.42 -2.59 -10.07
CA ASN A 102 12.48 -3.50 -9.38
C ASN A 102 12.82 -4.98 -9.58
N TYR A 103 13.29 -5.37 -10.76
CA TYR A 103 13.66 -6.75 -11.05
C TYR A 103 14.98 -7.22 -10.39
N LYS A 104 15.78 -6.29 -9.85
CA LYS A 104 17.05 -6.58 -9.15
C LYS A 104 16.90 -6.64 -7.63
N MET A 105 15.69 -6.46 -7.10
CA MET A 105 15.45 -6.49 -5.67
C MET A 105 15.10 -7.90 -5.19
N SER A 106 15.50 -8.20 -3.96
CA SER A 106 15.02 -9.38 -3.22
C SER A 106 13.52 -9.25 -2.91
N GLY A 107 12.85 -10.37 -2.60
CA GLY A 107 11.43 -10.36 -2.23
C GLY A 107 11.14 -9.46 -1.02
N GLY A 108 12.04 -9.44 -0.02
CA GLY A 108 11.93 -8.55 1.14
C GLY A 108 12.06 -7.08 0.78
N GLU A 109 13.03 -6.71 -0.07
CA GLU A 109 13.20 -5.33 -0.57
C GLU A 109 11.98 -4.89 -1.39
N LYS A 110 11.47 -5.73 -2.27
CA LYS A 110 10.24 -5.45 -3.05
C LYS A 110 9.05 -5.17 -2.14
N ARG A 111 8.88 -5.99 -1.08
CA ARG A 111 7.78 -5.82 -0.15
C ARG A 111 7.84 -4.49 0.59
N ILE A 112 9.02 -4.13 1.11
CA ILE A 112 9.19 -2.85 1.81
C ILE A 112 9.03 -1.68 0.83
N ALA A 113 9.57 -1.80 -0.39
CA ALA A 113 9.39 -0.80 -1.44
C ALA A 113 7.92 -0.63 -1.85
N ALA A 114 7.14 -1.72 -1.94
CA ALA A 114 5.70 -1.65 -2.19
C ALA A 114 4.96 -0.92 -1.06
N ILE A 115 5.36 -1.10 0.19
CA ILE A 115 4.82 -0.33 1.33
C ILE A 115 5.16 1.16 1.16
N ALA A 116 6.42 1.47 0.82
CA ALA A 116 6.85 2.85 0.57
C ALA A 116 6.06 3.52 -0.57
N THR A 117 5.79 2.80 -1.66
CA THR A 117 4.97 3.27 -2.77
C THR A 117 3.55 3.64 -2.32
N ILE A 118 2.98 2.86 -1.42
CA ILE A 118 1.65 3.15 -0.87
C ILE A 118 1.70 4.33 0.10
N LEU A 119 2.74 4.44 0.94
CA LEU A 119 2.94 5.58 1.84
C LEU A 119 3.08 6.90 1.07
N ALA A 120 3.78 6.90 -0.07
CA ALA A 120 3.90 8.08 -0.93
C ALA A 120 2.54 8.62 -1.44
N MET A 121 1.48 7.79 -1.41
CA MET A 121 0.12 8.23 -1.68
C MET A 121 -0.53 8.98 -0.51
N ASN A 122 0.14 9.04 0.66
CA ASN A 122 -0.34 9.65 1.90
C ASN A 122 -1.76 9.20 2.30
N PRO A 123 -2.02 7.89 2.43
CA PRO A 123 -3.34 7.38 2.78
C PRO A 123 -3.65 7.67 4.25
N LYS A 124 -4.93 7.89 4.57
CA LYS A 124 -5.39 7.97 5.97
C LYS A 124 -5.42 6.60 6.65
N VAL A 125 -5.69 5.55 5.88
CA VAL A 125 -5.79 4.17 6.35
C VAL A 125 -5.03 3.24 5.42
N MET A 126 -4.18 2.39 5.99
CA MET A 126 -3.47 1.35 5.26
C MET A 126 -3.89 -0.03 5.77
N LEU A 127 -4.36 -0.88 4.89
CA LEU A 127 -4.67 -2.28 5.17
C LEU A 127 -3.49 -3.14 4.70
N MET A 128 -2.93 -3.94 5.61
CA MET A 128 -1.85 -4.86 5.30
C MET A 128 -2.30 -6.29 5.55
N ASP A 129 -2.21 -7.13 4.51
CA ASP A 129 -2.49 -8.56 4.63
C ASP A 129 -1.17 -9.31 4.83
N GLU A 130 -1.03 -9.96 5.99
CA GLU A 130 0.17 -10.68 6.40
C GLU A 130 1.50 -9.90 6.20
N PRO A 131 1.65 -8.69 6.78
CA PRO A 131 2.77 -7.79 6.49
C PRO A 131 4.15 -8.38 6.85
N SER A 132 4.20 -9.33 7.77
CA SER A 132 5.45 -9.98 8.21
C SER A 132 5.81 -11.25 7.45
N THR A 133 4.97 -11.72 6.53
CA THR A 133 5.26 -12.89 5.71
C THR A 133 6.41 -12.54 4.75
N ALA A 134 7.42 -13.40 4.65
CA ALA A 134 8.64 -13.22 3.85
C ALA A 134 9.61 -12.10 4.33
N LEU A 135 9.37 -11.44 5.47
CA LEU A 135 10.39 -10.58 6.08
C LEU A 135 11.36 -11.41 6.91
N ASP A 136 12.67 -11.11 6.80
CA ASP A 136 13.70 -11.64 7.69
C ASP A 136 13.30 -11.30 9.15
N PRO A 137 13.54 -12.22 10.12
CA PRO A 137 13.28 -11.96 11.55
C PRO A 137 13.86 -10.64 12.08
N LYS A 138 14.95 -10.15 11.51
CA LYS A 138 15.53 -8.83 11.85
C LYS A 138 14.67 -7.65 11.38
N ASN A 139 13.95 -7.79 10.29
CA ASN A 139 13.09 -6.74 9.73
C ASN A 139 11.64 -6.79 10.26
N ARG A 140 11.29 -7.81 11.05
CA ARG A 140 9.95 -7.92 11.68
C ARG A 140 9.75 -7.00 12.88
N ARG A 141 10.83 -6.39 13.40
CA ARG A 141 10.80 -5.55 14.61
C ARG A 141 10.81 -4.04 14.34
N ARG A 142 10.77 -3.64 13.07
CA ARG A 142 10.70 -2.23 12.67
C ARG A 142 9.28 -1.78 12.37
#